data_16d46f9a632d832ce36eaed7c2c0f19c
#
_entry.id   16d46f9a632d832ce36eaed7c2c0f19c
#
_cell.length_a   1.000
_cell.length_b   1.000
_cell.length_c   1.000
_cell.angle_alpha   90.00
_cell.angle_beta   90.00
_cell.angle_gamma   90.00
#
_symmetry.space_group_name_H-M   'P 1'
#
loop_
_entity.id
_entity.type
_entity.pdbx_description
1 polymer ?
#
loop_
_entity_poly.entity_id
_entity_poly.type
_entity_poly.pdbx_seq_one_letter_code
_entity_poly.pdbx_strand_id
1 'polypeptide(L)'
;VVDPAPAMLIAVGEEGAKTLAALGLEMPAHGVCIEKDGFTLLGIEPSQTVPGFCAGGARALVILPAGKTAADFGLTPAPAAWALASSISAGIPQVLPPTRETFVPQAVNLELVDGVSFSKGCYPGQEVVSRLQHLGETNRRAAVGILSAEAAAPAGAPVYAKGEEAGKVVRAGTLGGRTLVLFSATIGSLFAGITLTP
;
A
#
# COMPACT_ATOMS: atom_id res chain seq x y z
N VAL A 1 -9.49 23.94 21.81
CA VAL A 1 -9.90 23.95 20.38
C VAL A 1 -9.00 22.93 19.73
N VAL A 2 -9.54 21.81 19.25
CA VAL A 2 -8.78 20.84 18.47
C VAL A 2 -8.79 21.41 17.04
N ASP A 3 -7.61 21.78 16.51
CA ASP A 3 -7.49 22.14 15.11
C ASP A 3 -8.04 21.00 14.26
N PRO A 4 -8.88 21.30 13.26
CA PRO A 4 -9.33 20.24 12.36
C PRO A 4 -8.12 19.62 11.68
N ALA A 5 -8.13 18.28 11.59
CA ALA A 5 -7.06 17.58 10.88
C ALA A 5 -6.92 18.15 9.46
N PRO A 6 -5.69 18.36 8.97
CA PRO A 6 -5.48 18.89 7.63
C PRO A 6 -6.07 17.93 6.59
N ALA A 7 -6.62 18.48 5.51
CA ALA A 7 -7.07 17.68 4.40
C ALA A 7 -5.86 17.06 3.68
N MET A 8 -5.95 15.75 3.38
CA MET A 8 -4.88 15.00 2.74
C MET A 8 -5.38 14.33 1.48
N LEU A 9 -4.55 14.35 0.44
CA LEU A 9 -4.78 13.71 -0.85
C LEU A 9 -3.61 12.78 -1.19
N ILE A 10 -3.82 11.89 -2.12
CA ILE A 10 -2.74 11.11 -2.74
C ILE A 10 -2.71 11.44 -4.23
N ALA A 11 -1.60 11.97 -4.71
CA ALA A 11 -1.30 12.11 -6.13
C ALA A 11 -0.63 10.84 -6.63
N VAL A 12 -1.06 10.31 -7.77
CA VAL A 12 -0.57 9.03 -8.31
C VAL A 12 -0.27 9.14 -9.80
N GLY A 13 0.90 8.66 -10.19
CA GLY A 13 1.31 8.51 -11.58
C GLY A 13 1.39 9.82 -12.35
N GLU A 14 1.30 9.73 -13.67
CA GLU A 14 1.43 10.88 -14.58
C GLU A 14 0.32 11.92 -14.37
N GLU A 15 -0.92 11.48 -14.18
CA GLU A 15 -2.05 12.40 -13.95
C GLU A 15 -1.93 13.15 -12.61
N GLY A 16 -1.44 12.46 -11.57
CA GLY A 16 -1.11 13.10 -10.30
C GLY A 16 0.00 14.14 -10.45
N ALA A 17 1.04 13.84 -11.22
CA ALA A 17 2.12 14.76 -11.50
C ALA A 17 1.65 16.00 -12.31
N LYS A 18 0.80 15.80 -13.34
CA LYS A 18 0.18 16.90 -14.09
C LYS A 18 -0.68 17.80 -13.20
N THR A 19 -1.45 17.19 -12.30
CA THR A 19 -2.28 17.92 -11.35
C THR A 19 -1.44 18.76 -10.40
N LEU A 20 -0.36 18.21 -9.86
CA LEU A 20 0.58 18.98 -9.03
C LEU A 20 1.24 20.11 -9.82
N ALA A 21 1.68 19.85 -11.04
CA ALA A 21 2.30 20.87 -11.90
C ALA A 21 1.34 22.05 -12.19
N ALA A 22 0.05 21.79 -12.37
CA ALA A 22 -0.96 22.84 -12.54
C ALA A 22 -1.11 23.74 -11.29
N LEU A 23 -0.73 23.24 -10.12
CA LEU A 23 -0.67 24.00 -8.87
C LEU A 23 0.72 24.63 -8.62
N GLY A 24 1.64 24.54 -9.57
CA GLY A 24 3.02 25.00 -9.42
C GLY A 24 3.87 24.12 -8.50
N LEU A 25 3.44 22.91 -8.24
CA LEU A 25 4.10 21.91 -7.39
C LEU A 25 4.76 20.84 -8.24
N GLU A 26 5.75 20.14 -7.67
CA GLU A 26 6.43 19.01 -8.31
C GLU A 26 6.15 17.71 -7.57
N MET A 27 6.11 16.60 -8.33
CA MET A 27 6.01 15.26 -7.73
C MET A 27 7.33 14.94 -7.02
N PRO A 28 7.35 14.80 -5.68
CA PRO A 28 8.58 14.47 -4.96
C PRO A 28 9.05 13.06 -5.27
N ALA A 29 10.37 12.85 -5.25
CA ALA A 29 10.93 11.51 -5.25
C ALA A 29 10.56 10.77 -3.95
N HIS A 30 10.58 9.43 -3.98
CA HIS A 30 10.32 8.60 -2.81
C HIS A 30 11.22 9.01 -1.62
N GLY A 31 10.64 9.16 -0.45
CA GLY A 31 11.30 9.59 0.78
C GLY A 31 11.62 11.09 0.86
N VAL A 32 11.34 11.87 -0.18
CA VAL A 32 11.58 13.32 -0.19
C VAL A 32 10.33 14.05 0.27
N CYS A 33 10.53 15.00 1.20
CA CYS A 33 9.51 15.93 1.66
C CYS A 33 9.76 17.31 1.07
N ILE A 34 8.74 17.93 0.50
CA ILE A 34 8.77 19.29 -0.06
C ILE A 34 7.69 20.13 0.63
N GLU A 35 8.07 21.30 1.12
CA GLU A 35 7.13 22.31 1.61
C GLU A 35 7.13 23.49 0.66
N LYS A 36 5.95 23.86 0.14
CA LYS A 36 5.79 24.98 -0.77
C LYS A 36 4.37 25.55 -0.72
N ASP A 37 4.26 26.86 -0.61
CA ASP A 37 2.98 27.59 -0.63
C ASP A 37 1.92 27.08 0.36
N GLY A 38 2.40 26.56 1.52
CA GLY A 38 1.57 25.97 2.57
C GLY A 38 1.19 24.51 2.33
N PHE A 39 1.57 23.92 1.20
CA PHE A 39 1.48 22.49 0.96
C PHE A 39 2.67 21.77 1.57
N THR A 40 2.42 20.56 2.08
CA THR A 40 3.49 19.58 2.36
C THR A 40 3.29 18.38 1.46
N LEU A 41 4.29 18.02 0.68
CA LEU A 41 4.30 16.87 -0.21
C LEU A 41 5.35 15.88 0.26
N LEU A 42 4.95 14.62 0.46
CA LEU A 42 5.85 13.53 0.80
C LEU A 42 5.80 12.47 -0.31
N GLY A 43 6.92 12.24 -0.97
CA GLY A 43 7.07 11.13 -1.90
C GLY A 43 6.97 9.81 -1.14
N ILE A 44 6.01 8.97 -1.54
CA ILE A 44 5.77 7.66 -0.93
C ILE A 44 6.04 6.56 -1.95
N GLU A 45 6.05 5.31 -1.48
CA GLU A 45 6.34 4.13 -2.31
C GLU A 45 5.56 4.15 -3.62
N PRO A 46 6.21 4.04 -4.78
CA PRO A 46 5.55 4.04 -6.08
C PRO A 46 4.63 2.82 -6.23
N SER A 47 3.52 3.02 -6.92
CA SER A 47 2.60 1.92 -7.25
C SER A 47 3.03 1.18 -8.52
N GLN A 48 2.73 -0.11 -8.58
CA GLN A 48 2.89 -0.90 -9.80
C GLN A 48 1.68 -0.68 -10.72
N THR A 49 1.92 -0.78 -12.02
CA THR A 49 0.81 -0.86 -12.97
C THR A 49 0.08 -2.18 -12.80
N VAL A 50 -1.22 -2.11 -12.51
CA VAL A 50 -2.09 -3.27 -12.45
C VAL A 50 -3.08 -3.18 -13.61
N PRO A 51 -2.94 -4.01 -14.66
CA PRO A 51 -3.73 -3.91 -15.89
C PRO A 51 -5.23 -3.87 -15.61
N GLY A 52 -5.90 -2.83 -16.14
CA GLY A 52 -7.33 -2.62 -15.96
C GLY A 52 -7.75 -2.22 -14.52
N PHE A 53 -6.80 -1.85 -13.66
CA PHE A 53 -7.06 -1.39 -12.29
C PHE A 53 -6.51 0.01 -12.06
N CYS A 54 -5.20 0.17 -12.11
CA CYS A 54 -4.55 1.46 -11.93
C CYS A 54 -3.28 1.55 -12.76
N ALA A 55 -2.99 2.74 -13.26
CA ALA A 55 -1.67 3.07 -13.77
C ALA A 55 -0.71 3.16 -12.57
N GLY A 56 0.45 2.53 -12.72
CA GLY A 56 1.53 2.64 -11.76
C GLY A 56 2.25 3.99 -11.86
N GLY A 57 3.24 4.18 -11.02
CA GLY A 57 4.11 5.34 -11.07
C GLY A 57 4.35 5.98 -9.70
N ALA A 58 5.02 7.13 -9.72
CA ALA A 58 5.32 7.91 -8.53
C ALA A 58 4.04 8.25 -7.76
N ARG A 59 4.15 8.32 -6.43
CA ARG A 59 3.05 8.67 -5.55
C ARG A 59 3.51 9.72 -4.54
N ALA A 60 2.63 10.65 -4.23
CA ALA A 60 2.86 11.61 -3.16
C ALA A 60 1.64 11.72 -2.24
N LEU A 61 1.90 11.72 -0.94
CA LEU A 61 0.96 12.22 0.04
C LEU A 61 1.01 13.74 -0.02
N VAL A 62 -0.13 14.38 -0.18
CA VAL A 62 -0.26 15.84 -0.30
C VAL A 62 -1.12 16.32 0.86
N ILE A 63 -0.51 17.09 1.76
CA ILE A 63 -1.20 17.76 2.85
C ILE A 63 -1.52 19.17 2.37
N LEU A 64 -2.78 19.54 2.40
CA LEU A 64 -3.23 20.85 1.93
C LEU A 64 -2.95 21.94 2.97
N PRO A 65 -2.84 23.20 2.55
CA PRO A 65 -2.72 24.32 3.47
C PRO A 65 -3.82 24.35 4.51
N ALA A 66 -3.51 24.80 5.72
CA ALA A 66 -4.43 24.82 6.85
C ALA A 66 -5.77 25.48 6.50
N GLY A 67 -6.87 24.81 6.82
CA GLY A 67 -8.22 25.28 6.57
C GLY A 67 -8.68 25.22 5.12
N LYS A 68 -7.87 24.67 4.21
CA LYS A 68 -8.20 24.47 2.80
C LYS A 68 -8.68 23.06 2.49
N THR A 69 -9.48 22.95 1.45
CA THR A 69 -10.01 21.70 0.91
C THR A 69 -9.56 21.53 -0.56
N ALA A 70 -9.76 20.37 -1.14
CA ALA A 70 -9.47 20.13 -2.55
C ALA A 70 -10.23 21.12 -3.49
N ALA A 71 -11.46 21.47 -3.13
CA ALA A 71 -12.29 22.37 -3.92
C ALA A 71 -11.71 23.80 -3.99
N ASP A 72 -11.00 24.27 -2.96
CA ASP A 72 -10.33 25.60 -2.97
C ASP A 72 -9.25 25.70 -4.06
N PHE A 73 -8.78 24.57 -4.56
CA PHE A 73 -7.77 24.46 -5.62
C PHE A 73 -8.36 23.95 -6.94
N GLY A 74 -9.69 23.91 -7.07
CA GLY A 74 -10.36 23.41 -8.27
C GLY A 74 -10.20 21.90 -8.49
N LEU A 75 -9.80 21.15 -7.46
CA LEU A 75 -9.59 19.72 -7.55
C LEU A 75 -10.87 18.95 -7.23
N THR A 76 -11.16 17.92 -8.04
CA THR A 76 -12.18 16.93 -7.74
C THR A 76 -11.48 15.60 -7.41
N PRO A 77 -11.40 15.22 -6.13
CA PRO A 77 -10.74 13.97 -5.75
C PRO A 77 -11.45 12.75 -6.33
N ALA A 78 -10.67 11.80 -6.81
CA ALA A 78 -11.20 10.48 -7.16
C ALA A 78 -11.72 9.77 -5.89
N PRO A 79 -12.62 8.77 -6.04
CA PRO A 79 -13.10 7.99 -4.90
C PRO A 79 -11.95 7.37 -4.09
N ALA A 80 -12.12 7.28 -2.76
CA ALA A 80 -11.10 6.72 -1.85
C ALA A 80 -10.65 5.29 -2.23
N ALA A 81 -11.48 4.54 -2.95
CA ALA A 81 -11.12 3.23 -3.50
C ALA A 81 -9.88 3.28 -4.40
N TRP A 82 -9.62 4.39 -5.11
CA TRP A 82 -8.40 4.58 -5.90
C TRP A 82 -7.15 4.69 -5.04
N ALA A 83 -7.23 5.41 -3.93
CA ALA A 83 -6.12 5.53 -2.98
C ALA A 83 -5.79 4.17 -2.36
N LEU A 84 -6.82 3.40 -2.00
CA LEU A 84 -6.67 2.04 -1.51
C LEU A 84 -6.03 1.12 -2.56
N ALA A 85 -6.55 1.11 -3.79
CA ALA A 85 -6.02 0.30 -4.88
C ALA A 85 -4.56 0.66 -5.19
N SER A 86 -4.20 1.95 -5.23
CA SER A 86 -2.82 2.39 -5.43
C SER A 86 -1.88 1.95 -4.31
N SER A 87 -2.35 1.89 -3.07
CA SER A 87 -1.56 1.42 -1.94
C SER A 87 -1.37 -0.11 -1.95
N ILE A 88 -2.40 -0.85 -2.37
CA ILE A 88 -2.30 -2.31 -2.56
C ILE A 88 -1.33 -2.63 -3.69
N SER A 89 -1.43 -1.92 -4.83
CA SER A 89 -0.54 -2.13 -5.97
C SER A 89 0.92 -1.74 -5.69
N ALA A 90 1.15 -0.84 -4.73
CA ALA A 90 2.48 -0.53 -4.22
C ALA A 90 3.02 -1.61 -3.25
N GLY A 91 2.24 -2.65 -2.95
CA GLY A 91 2.64 -3.69 -2.01
C GLY A 91 2.66 -3.25 -0.55
N ILE A 92 2.03 -2.11 -0.21
CA ILE A 92 2.07 -1.55 1.14
C ILE A 92 1.13 -2.34 2.05
N PRO A 93 1.65 -3.11 3.03
CA PRO A 93 0.82 -3.81 3.99
C PRO A 93 0.23 -2.84 5.02
N GLN A 94 -0.88 -3.24 5.60
CA GLN A 94 -1.49 -2.54 6.72
C GLN A 94 -1.92 -3.54 7.78
N VAL A 95 -1.57 -3.27 9.04
CA VAL A 95 -2.08 -4.05 10.17
C VAL A 95 -3.51 -3.62 10.43
N LEU A 96 -4.44 -4.54 10.24
CA LEU A 96 -5.86 -4.36 10.52
C LEU A 96 -6.24 -5.21 11.74
N PRO A 97 -7.35 -4.94 12.44
CA PRO A 97 -7.74 -5.74 13.59
C PRO A 97 -7.72 -7.27 13.36
N PRO A 98 -8.21 -7.81 12.23
CA PRO A 98 -8.15 -9.24 11.96
C PRO A 98 -6.76 -9.79 11.65
N THR A 99 -5.78 -8.92 11.31
CA THR A 99 -4.41 -9.32 10.96
C THR A 99 -3.38 -8.96 12.04
N ARG A 100 -3.85 -8.50 13.21
CA ARG A 100 -2.97 -8.22 14.35
C ARG A 100 -2.19 -9.49 14.73
N GLU A 101 -0.89 -9.37 14.91
CA GLU A 101 0.03 -10.45 15.29
C GLU A 101 0.04 -11.67 14.33
N THR A 102 -0.49 -11.51 13.10
CA THR A 102 -0.61 -12.62 12.15
C THR A 102 0.65 -12.81 11.31
N PHE A 103 1.35 -11.72 11.00
CA PHE A 103 2.48 -11.73 10.07
C PHE A 103 3.76 -11.22 10.72
N VAL A 104 4.88 -11.86 10.43
CA VAL A 104 6.19 -11.23 10.61
C VAL A 104 6.42 -10.22 9.48
N PRO A 105 7.19 -9.14 9.71
CA PRO A 105 7.38 -8.07 8.72
C PRO A 105 7.80 -8.57 7.34
N GLN A 106 8.73 -9.51 7.27
CA GLN A 106 9.21 -10.05 5.99
C GLN A 106 8.16 -10.86 5.23
N ALA A 107 7.20 -11.49 5.93
CA ALA A 107 6.12 -12.24 5.28
C ALA A 107 5.14 -11.33 4.53
N VAL A 108 5.15 -10.03 4.83
CA VAL A 108 4.34 -9.02 4.13
C VAL A 108 5.21 -8.01 3.37
N ASN A 109 6.49 -8.33 3.14
CA ASN A 109 7.47 -7.51 2.42
C ASN A 109 7.66 -6.11 3.02
N LEU A 110 7.46 -5.94 4.33
CA LEU A 110 7.51 -4.62 4.97
C LEU A 110 8.90 -3.97 4.84
N GLU A 111 9.96 -4.77 4.77
CA GLU A 111 11.32 -4.31 4.53
C GLU A 111 11.56 -3.81 3.09
N LEU A 112 10.77 -4.27 2.12
CA LEU A 112 10.89 -3.87 0.72
C LEU A 112 10.19 -2.53 0.42
N VAL A 113 9.37 -2.07 1.35
CA VAL A 113 8.66 -0.78 1.28
C VAL A 113 9.13 0.18 2.39
N ASP A 114 10.38 0.03 2.83
CA ASP A 114 11.04 0.85 3.86
C ASP A 114 10.32 0.89 5.22
N GLY A 115 9.42 -0.06 5.48
CA GLY A 115 8.69 -0.16 6.75
C GLY A 115 9.51 -0.74 7.89
N VAL A 116 10.73 -1.24 7.63
CA VAL A 116 11.66 -1.78 8.61
C VAL A 116 13.05 -1.23 8.37
N SER A 117 13.70 -0.73 9.42
CA SER A 117 15.10 -0.31 9.36
C SER A 117 15.98 -1.33 10.11
N PHE A 118 17.04 -1.79 9.45
CA PHE A 118 18.06 -2.65 10.05
C PHE A 118 19.26 -1.88 10.58
N SER A 119 19.34 -0.57 10.31
CA SER A 119 20.43 0.31 10.70
C SER A 119 20.12 1.19 11.92
N LYS A 120 18.85 1.30 12.31
CA LYS A 120 18.46 2.05 13.52
C LYS A 120 18.78 1.26 14.80
N GLY A 121 18.79 1.95 15.95
CA GLY A 121 18.95 1.35 17.28
C GLY A 121 17.86 0.32 17.63
N CYS A 122 18.00 -0.32 18.78
CA CYS A 122 17.14 -1.40 19.26
C CYS A 122 15.66 -1.01 19.38
N TYR A 123 14.77 -1.95 19.09
CA TYR A 123 13.33 -1.83 19.26
C TYR A 123 12.71 -3.17 19.69
N PRO A 124 11.55 -3.19 20.36
CA PRO A 124 10.88 -4.41 20.76
C PRO A 124 10.56 -5.30 19.54
N GLY A 125 10.89 -6.58 19.62
CA GLY A 125 10.65 -7.56 18.54
C GLY A 125 11.72 -7.63 17.46
N GLN A 126 12.75 -6.78 17.51
CA GLN A 126 13.83 -6.77 16.50
C GLN A 126 14.57 -8.10 16.38
N GLU A 127 14.65 -8.90 17.46
CA GLU A 127 15.38 -10.17 17.45
C GLU A 127 14.85 -11.11 16.34
N VAL A 128 13.54 -11.27 16.27
CA VAL A 128 12.89 -12.11 15.24
C VAL A 128 13.12 -11.53 13.85
N VAL A 129 12.97 -10.21 13.69
CA VAL A 129 13.12 -9.51 12.42
C VAL A 129 14.57 -9.58 11.92
N SER A 130 15.54 -9.27 12.78
CA SER A 130 16.97 -9.37 12.46
C SER A 130 17.42 -10.80 12.18
N ARG A 131 16.94 -11.76 12.98
CA ARG A 131 17.28 -13.17 12.78
C ARG A 131 16.80 -13.70 11.43
N LEU A 132 15.58 -13.36 11.03
CA LEU A 132 15.06 -13.72 9.71
C LEU A 132 15.86 -13.04 8.59
N GLN A 133 16.33 -11.82 8.79
CA GLN A 133 17.10 -11.08 7.78
C GLN A 133 18.51 -11.66 7.58
N HIS A 134 19.18 -12.07 8.66
CA HIS A 134 20.60 -12.42 8.61
C HIS A 134 20.88 -13.93 8.65
N LEU A 135 20.02 -14.73 9.25
CA LEU A 135 20.25 -16.14 9.51
C LEU A 135 19.12 -17.06 9.05
N GLY A 136 17.99 -16.48 8.64
CA GLY A 136 16.80 -17.25 8.28
C GLY A 136 16.41 -17.07 6.83
N GLU A 137 15.62 -18.03 6.32
CA GLU A 137 14.92 -17.91 5.07
C GLU A 137 13.45 -17.59 5.35
N THR A 138 12.97 -16.49 4.81
CA THR A 138 11.55 -16.18 4.82
C THR A 138 10.89 -17.03 3.74
N ASN A 139 10.13 -18.02 4.15
CA ASN A 139 9.41 -18.91 3.24
C ASN A 139 8.02 -18.36 2.81
N ARG A 140 7.64 -17.20 3.32
CA ARG A 140 6.39 -16.50 2.97
C ARG A 140 6.70 -15.09 2.49
N ARG A 141 5.98 -14.65 1.45
CA ARG A 141 6.09 -13.32 0.89
C ARG A 141 4.70 -12.79 0.52
N ALA A 142 4.59 -11.46 0.49
CA ALA A 142 3.38 -10.84 -0.04
C ALA A 142 3.43 -10.75 -1.57
N ALA A 143 2.24 -10.87 -2.16
CA ALA A 143 2.03 -10.63 -3.58
C ALA A 143 0.68 -9.94 -3.79
N VAL A 144 0.54 -9.30 -4.96
CA VAL A 144 -0.71 -8.66 -5.37
C VAL A 144 -1.41 -9.59 -6.37
N GLY A 145 -2.69 -9.84 -6.11
CA GLY A 145 -3.57 -10.60 -7.01
C GLY A 145 -4.80 -9.80 -7.40
N ILE A 146 -5.38 -10.18 -8.54
CA ILE A 146 -6.64 -9.62 -9.02
C ILE A 146 -7.66 -10.75 -9.08
N LEU A 147 -8.79 -10.56 -8.42
CA LEU A 147 -9.95 -11.42 -8.61
C LEU A 147 -10.75 -10.97 -9.83
N SER A 148 -11.17 -11.91 -10.65
CA SER A 148 -11.86 -11.65 -11.92
C SER A 148 -13.25 -11.02 -11.75
N ALA A 149 -13.80 -11.10 -10.55
CA ALA A 149 -15.06 -10.51 -10.17
C ALA A 149 -14.94 -9.75 -8.86
N GLU A 150 -15.94 -8.94 -8.55
CA GLU A 150 -16.08 -8.37 -7.21
C GLU A 150 -16.35 -9.50 -6.22
N ALA A 151 -15.40 -9.73 -5.31
CA ALA A 151 -15.50 -10.78 -4.31
C ALA A 151 -15.04 -10.26 -2.97
N ALA A 152 -15.67 -10.73 -1.91
CA ALA A 152 -15.24 -10.44 -0.55
C ALA A 152 -13.90 -11.14 -0.27
N ALA A 153 -12.89 -10.34 0.05
CA ALA A 153 -11.57 -10.82 0.47
C ALA A 153 -11.18 -10.13 1.80
N PRO A 154 -11.85 -10.47 2.91
CA PRO A 154 -11.61 -9.81 4.17
C PRO A 154 -10.18 -10.07 4.66
N ALA A 155 -9.59 -9.06 5.32
CA ALA A 155 -8.26 -9.21 5.92
C ALA A 155 -8.24 -10.39 6.89
N GLY A 156 -7.18 -11.20 6.83
CA GLY A 156 -7.05 -12.44 7.62
C GLY A 156 -7.73 -13.66 7.02
N ALA A 157 -8.55 -13.53 5.98
CA ALA A 157 -9.13 -14.68 5.29
C ALA A 157 -8.04 -15.59 4.71
N PRO A 158 -8.22 -16.91 4.71
CA PRO A 158 -7.27 -17.84 4.10
C PRO A 158 -7.20 -17.64 2.58
N VAL A 159 -6.04 -17.91 2.01
CA VAL A 159 -5.85 -18.09 0.58
C VAL A 159 -5.34 -19.50 0.32
N TYR A 160 -5.79 -20.09 -0.77
CA TYR A 160 -5.51 -21.47 -1.12
C TYR A 160 -4.71 -21.57 -2.41
N ALA A 161 -3.86 -22.57 -2.50
CA ALA A 161 -3.17 -22.96 -3.71
C ALA A 161 -3.32 -24.49 -3.86
N LYS A 162 -3.85 -24.93 -5.02
CA LYS A 162 -4.10 -26.36 -5.29
C LYS A 162 -4.97 -27.06 -4.23
N GLY A 163 -5.93 -26.32 -3.66
CA GLY A 163 -6.85 -26.84 -2.64
C GLY A 163 -6.31 -26.83 -1.20
N GLU A 164 -5.07 -26.44 -0.97
CA GLU A 164 -4.46 -26.37 0.37
C GLU A 164 -4.30 -24.90 0.82
N GLU A 165 -4.43 -24.64 2.12
CA GLU A 165 -4.20 -23.30 2.67
C GLU A 165 -2.73 -22.91 2.50
N ALA A 166 -2.50 -21.88 1.70
CA ALA A 166 -1.18 -21.38 1.36
C ALA A 166 -0.78 -20.12 2.15
N GLY A 167 -1.78 -19.36 2.64
CA GLY A 167 -1.53 -18.11 3.32
C GLY A 167 -2.79 -17.35 3.72
N LYS A 168 -2.67 -16.02 3.83
CA LYS A 168 -3.79 -15.17 4.27
C LYS A 168 -3.82 -13.83 3.53
N VAL A 169 -5.02 -13.28 3.40
CA VAL A 169 -5.25 -11.93 2.91
C VAL A 169 -4.68 -10.91 3.91
N VAL A 170 -3.85 -10.01 3.43
CA VAL A 170 -3.33 -8.86 4.21
C VAL A 170 -4.34 -7.72 4.16
N ARG A 171 -4.74 -7.33 2.94
CA ARG A 171 -5.79 -6.33 2.70
C ARG A 171 -6.34 -6.47 1.28
N ALA A 172 -7.52 -5.94 1.04
CA ALA A 172 -8.12 -5.93 -0.27
C ALA A 172 -8.90 -4.64 -0.51
N GLY A 173 -9.16 -4.34 -1.78
CA GLY A 173 -9.97 -3.19 -2.19
C GLY A 173 -10.64 -3.46 -3.52
N THR A 174 -11.87 -3.02 -3.65
CA THR A 174 -12.67 -3.17 -4.88
C THR A 174 -12.66 -1.88 -5.67
N LEU A 175 -12.45 -2.01 -6.97
CA LEU A 175 -12.47 -0.91 -7.92
C LEU A 175 -12.91 -1.44 -9.29
N GLY A 176 -13.88 -0.76 -9.93
CA GLY A 176 -14.35 -1.12 -11.27
C GLY A 176 -14.91 -2.53 -11.36
N GLY A 177 -15.62 -3.01 -10.33
CA GLY A 177 -16.26 -4.33 -10.31
C GLY A 177 -15.31 -5.52 -10.14
N ARG A 178 -14.04 -5.26 -9.78
CA ARG A 178 -13.03 -6.29 -9.50
C ARG A 178 -12.36 -6.02 -8.14
N THR A 179 -11.79 -7.06 -7.53
CA THR A 179 -11.11 -6.94 -6.25
C THR A 179 -9.60 -7.13 -6.41
N LEU A 180 -8.84 -6.14 -5.94
CA LEU A 180 -7.40 -6.19 -5.81
C LEU A 180 -7.07 -6.68 -4.39
N VAL A 181 -6.17 -7.66 -4.28
CA VAL A 181 -5.83 -8.31 -3.01
C VAL A 181 -4.32 -8.28 -2.81
N LEU A 182 -3.87 -7.75 -1.68
CA LEU A 182 -2.54 -8.02 -1.14
C LEU A 182 -2.67 -9.22 -0.21
N PHE A 183 -1.95 -10.29 -0.48
CA PHE A 183 -1.97 -11.51 0.34
C PHE A 183 -0.54 -11.97 0.64
N SER A 184 -0.34 -12.66 1.75
CA SER A 184 0.92 -13.32 2.09
C SER A 184 0.73 -14.83 1.97
N ALA A 185 1.61 -15.49 1.21
CA ALA A 185 1.58 -16.93 1.01
C ALA A 185 3.00 -17.52 0.98
N THR A 186 3.10 -18.84 1.02
CA THR A 186 4.37 -19.53 0.85
C THR A 186 4.93 -19.25 -0.55
N ILE A 187 6.25 -19.07 -0.66
CA ILE A 187 6.90 -18.71 -1.93
C ILE A 187 6.57 -19.74 -3.03
N GLY A 188 6.58 -21.03 -2.70
CA GLY A 188 6.23 -22.08 -3.65
C GLY A 188 4.78 -22.01 -4.18
N SER A 189 3.88 -21.35 -3.46
CA SER A 189 2.47 -21.21 -3.84
C SER A 189 2.19 -19.94 -4.63
N LEU A 190 3.07 -18.93 -4.58
CA LEU A 190 2.83 -17.62 -5.22
C LEU A 190 2.56 -17.71 -6.73
N PHE A 191 3.14 -18.71 -7.39
CA PHE A 191 3.03 -18.91 -8.83
C PHE A 191 2.05 -20.04 -9.22
N ALA A 192 1.40 -20.67 -8.25
CA ALA A 192 0.52 -21.82 -8.48
C ALA A 192 -0.94 -21.43 -8.81
N GLY A 193 -1.24 -20.14 -8.82
CA GLY A 193 -2.62 -19.64 -8.83
C GLY A 193 -3.25 -19.70 -7.42
N ILE A 194 -3.76 -18.56 -6.97
CA ILE A 194 -4.34 -18.40 -5.63
C ILE A 194 -5.84 -18.25 -5.75
N THR A 195 -6.57 -18.95 -4.88
CA THR A 195 -8.03 -18.85 -4.74
C THR A 195 -8.41 -18.44 -3.31
N LEU A 196 -9.64 -17.95 -3.12
CA LEU A 196 -10.21 -17.64 -1.80
C LEU A 196 -11.07 -18.77 -1.24
N THR A 197 -11.22 -19.83 -2.01
CA THR A 197 -11.90 -21.07 -1.62
C THR A 197 -10.97 -22.24 -1.92
N PRO A 198 -11.09 -23.35 -1.17
CA PRO A 198 -10.32 -24.56 -1.43
C PRO A 198 -10.44 -25.10 -2.85
#